data_2dd6fb6eeca06d4d17cecec87a6cdead
#
_entry.id   2dd6fb6eeca06d4d17cecec87a6cdead
#
_cell.length_a   1.000
_cell.length_b   1.000
_cell.length_c   1.000
_cell.angle_alpha   90.00
_cell.angle_beta   90.00
_cell.angle_gamma   90.00
#
_symmetry.space_group_name_H-M   'P 1'
#
loop_
_entity.id
_entity.type
_entity.pdbx_description
1 polymer ?
#
loop_
_entity_poly.entity_id
_entity_poly.type
_entity_poly.pdbx_seq_one_letter_code
_entity_poly.pdbx_strand_id
1 'polypeptide(L)'
;MKASRNQLHEVIFEADTPAGKAFDVALLWLIVLSVLTVIAESVPEWGATYRGEFELVEWGFTALFTLEYLLRLAVVKKPWRYARSFFGLVDLLAILPTFIGLIIPGSSSLRIIRILRVLRVFRVLKLVGFIAEARQLQTALRASRRRIIVFLSAVMALVTILGTL
;
A
#
# COMPACT_ATOMS: atom_id res chain seq x y z
N MET A 1 12.09 29.79 -0.30
CA MET A 1 11.16 28.80 -0.87
C MET A 1 11.83 27.74 -1.77
N LYS A 2 12.81 28.03 -2.63
CA LYS A 2 13.50 27.01 -3.47
C LYS A 2 14.37 26.03 -2.65
N ALA A 3 15.06 26.50 -1.61
CA ALA A 3 15.89 25.66 -0.75
C ALA A 3 15.08 24.61 0.02
N SER A 4 13.92 24.98 0.58
CA SER A 4 13.02 24.08 1.29
C SER A 4 12.44 22.98 0.38
N ARG A 5 12.15 23.31 -0.88
CA ARG A 5 11.65 22.33 -1.86
C ARG A 5 12.73 21.33 -2.27
N ASN A 6 13.99 21.73 -2.37
CA ASN A 6 15.10 20.82 -2.66
C ASN A 6 15.39 19.89 -1.48
N GLN A 7 15.34 20.39 -0.25
CA GLN A 7 15.47 19.55 0.95
C GLN A 7 14.36 18.53 1.08
N LEU A 8 13.10 18.93 0.80
CA LEU A 8 11.96 18.01 0.77
C LEU A 8 12.09 16.97 -0.35
N HIS A 9 12.64 17.35 -1.51
CA HIS A 9 12.89 16.39 -2.60
C HIS A 9 13.90 15.32 -2.19
N GLU A 10 14.98 15.74 -1.54
CA GLU A 10 16.02 14.85 -1.04
C GLU A 10 15.47 13.85 -0.01
N VAL A 11 14.64 14.31 0.94
CA VAL A 11 14.04 13.44 1.97
C VAL A 11 13.00 12.47 1.40
N ILE A 12 12.25 12.87 0.36
CA ILE A 12 11.12 12.08 -0.16
C ILE A 12 11.54 11.13 -1.29
N PHE A 13 12.60 11.47 -2.05
CA PHE A 13 13.02 10.72 -3.24
C PHE A 13 14.45 10.20 -3.20
N GLU A 14 15.27 10.67 -2.27
CA GLU A 14 16.66 10.25 -2.13
C GLU A 14 16.84 9.56 -0.77
N ALA A 15 16.89 8.23 -0.78
CA ALA A 15 17.08 7.41 0.42
C ALA A 15 18.50 7.49 1.03
N ASP A 16 19.36 8.35 0.50
CA ASP A 16 20.76 8.44 0.92
C ASP A 16 20.96 9.21 2.24
N THR A 17 19.96 10.01 2.65
CA THR A 17 20.01 10.79 3.89
C THR A 17 19.41 10.00 5.07
N PRO A 18 19.89 10.21 6.31
CA PRO A 18 19.27 9.60 7.51
C PRO A 18 17.77 9.94 7.64
N ALA A 19 17.39 11.16 7.27
CA ALA A 19 15.99 11.60 7.28
C ALA A 19 15.15 10.90 6.22
N GLY A 20 15.67 10.70 5.00
CA GLY A 20 15.02 9.93 3.94
C GLY A 20 14.79 8.47 4.35
N LYS A 21 15.82 7.82 4.89
CA LYS A 21 15.70 6.44 5.42
C LYS A 21 14.66 6.34 6.52
N ALA A 22 14.63 7.28 7.46
CA ALA A 22 13.63 7.30 8.52
C ALA A 22 12.20 7.48 7.97
N PHE A 23 12.03 8.34 6.97
CA PHE A 23 10.76 8.55 6.28
C PHE A 23 10.30 7.25 5.57
N ASP A 24 11.19 6.60 4.84
CA ASP A 24 10.89 5.35 4.12
C ASP A 24 10.52 4.22 5.08
N VAL A 25 11.26 4.06 6.18
CA VAL A 25 10.95 3.07 7.22
C VAL A 25 9.61 3.38 7.88
N ALA A 26 9.33 4.64 8.20
CA ALA A 26 8.05 5.05 8.77
C ALA A 26 6.89 4.76 7.80
N LEU A 27 7.06 5.07 6.51
CA LEU A 27 6.07 4.80 5.48
C LEU A 27 5.84 3.29 5.29
N LEU A 28 6.91 2.49 5.33
CA LEU A 28 6.82 1.03 5.26
C LEU A 28 5.99 0.48 6.43
N TRP A 29 6.26 0.90 7.66
CA TRP A 29 5.48 0.51 8.82
C TRP A 29 4.02 0.96 8.71
N LEU A 30 3.78 2.18 8.23
CA LEU A 30 2.44 2.70 8.00
C LEU A 30 1.64 1.82 7.03
N ILE A 31 2.27 1.38 5.93
CA ILE A 31 1.65 0.48 4.95
C ILE A 31 1.35 -0.88 5.60
N VAL A 32 2.33 -1.49 6.27
CA VAL A 32 2.15 -2.79 6.93
C VAL A 32 1.02 -2.73 7.95
N LEU A 33 1.01 -1.74 8.83
CA LEU A 33 -0.02 -1.56 9.84
C LEU A 33 -1.41 -1.35 9.19
N SER A 34 -1.49 -0.56 8.11
CA SER A 34 -2.76 -0.34 7.42
C SER A 34 -3.30 -1.62 6.79
N VAL A 35 -2.44 -2.49 6.24
CA VAL A 35 -2.85 -3.79 5.68
C VAL A 35 -3.29 -4.73 6.79
N LEU A 36 -2.56 -4.78 7.91
CA LEU A 36 -2.94 -5.59 9.07
C LEU A 36 -4.29 -5.16 9.65
N THR A 37 -4.58 -3.86 9.67
CA THR A 37 -5.88 -3.33 10.10
C THR A 37 -7.01 -3.80 9.18
N VAL A 38 -6.81 -3.80 7.85
CA VAL A 38 -7.80 -4.31 6.89
C VAL A 38 -8.03 -5.81 7.09
N ILE A 39 -6.97 -6.58 7.35
CA ILE A 39 -7.08 -8.01 7.64
C ILE A 39 -7.87 -8.22 8.95
N ALA A 40 -7.56 -7.49 10.01
CA ALA A 40 -8.24 -7.58 11.29
C ALA A 40 -9.73 -7.19 11.16
N GLU A 41 -10.05 -6.11 10.42
CA GLU A 41 -11.44 -5.70 10.13
C GLU A 41 -12.21 -6.77 9.33
N SER A 42 -11.52 -7.60 8.54
CA SER A 42 -12.16 -8.66 7.75
C SER A 42 -12.65 -9.85 8.60
N VAL A 43 -12.16 -9.99 9.83
CA VAL A 43 -12.65 -10.99 10.80
C VAL A 43 -14.04 -10.57 11.28
N PRO A 44 -15.11 -11.38 11.07
CA PRO A 44 -16.48 -10.97 11.32
C PRO A 44 -16.74 -10.49 12.75
N GLU A 45 -16.15 -11.16 13.73
CA GLU A 45 -16.31 -10.85 15.15
C GLU A 45 -15.69 -9.49 15.51
N TRP A 46 -14.48 -9.21 15.02
CA TRP A 46 -13.76 -7.97 15.28
C TRP A 46 -14.34 -6.80 14.48
N GLY A 47 -14.63 -7.03 13.21
CA GLY A 47 -15.22 -6.01 12.34
C GLY A 47 -16.61 -5.56 12.77
N ALA A 48 -17.39 -6.42 13.46
CA ALA A 48 -18.68 -6.05 14.04
C ALA A 48 -18.52 -5.31 15.38
N THR A 49 -17.64 -5.83 16.25
CA THR A 49 -17.44 -5.30 17.62
C THR A 49 -16.75 -3.94 17.64
N TYR A 50 -15.69 -3.79 16.82
CA TYR A 50 -14.81 -2.60 16.82
C TYR A 50 -14.97 -1.76 15.54
N ARG A 51 -16.18 -1.71 14.99
CA ARG A 51 -16.43 -1.02 13.73
C ARG A 51 -16.06 0.47 13.74
N GLY A 52 -16.37 1.17 14.84
CA GLY A 52 -16.07 2.60 14.97
C GLY A 52 -14.58 2.87 15.07
N GLU A 53 -13.87 2.03 15.80
CA GLU A 53 -12.42 2.12 15.97
C GLU A 53 -11.69 1.84 14.65
N PHE A 54 -12.10 0.81 13.90
CA PHE A 54 -11.56 0.52 12.58
C PHE A 54 -11.80 1.67 11.60
N GLU A 55 -12.98 2.27 11.62
CA GLU A 55 -13.30 3.41 10.77
C GLU A 55 -12.43 4.63 11.11
N LEU A 56 -12.22 4.93 12.39
CA LEU A 56 -11.36 6.02 12.84
C LEU A 56 -9.91 5.81 12.42
N VAL A 57 -9.38 4.60 12.64
CA VAL A 57 -8.00 4.22 12.26
C VAL A 57 -7.82 4.28 10.74
N GLU A 58 -8.82 3.85 9.98
CA GLU A 58 -8.83 3.93 8.53
C GLU A 58 -8.75 5.37 8.02
N TRP A 59 -9.49 6.29 8.64
CA TRP A 59 -9.39 7.72 8.34
C TRP A 59 -8.02 8.28 8.66
N GLY A 60 -7.40 7.83 9.75
CA GLY A 60 -6.03 8.18 10.10
C GLY A 60 -5.03 7.76 9.02
N PHE A 61 -5.07 6.51 8.57
CA PHE A 61 -4.23 6.03 7.47
C PHE A 61 -4.49 6.79 6.17
N THR A 62 -5.76 7.01 5.83
CA THR A 62 -6.12 7.73 4.60
C THR A 62 -5.60 9.17 4.63
N ALA A 63 -5.70 9.87 5.75
CA ALA A 63 -5.16 11.22 5.91
C ALA A 63 -3.63 11.23 5.74
N LEU A 64 -2.91 10.29 6.36
CA LEU A 64 -1.46 10.17 6.24
C LEU A 64 -1.01 9.85 4.81
N PHE A 65 -1.65 8.90 4.13
CA PHE A 65 -1.34 8.60 2.74
C PHE A 65 -1.73 9.74 1.78
N THR A 66 -2.79 10.47 2.08
CA THR A 66 -3.17 11.67 1.30
C THR A 66 -2.12 12.75 1.45
N LEU A 67 -1.67 13.00 2.68
CA LEU A 67 -0.61 13.98 2.95
C LEU A 67 0.68 13.59 2.21
N GLU A 68 1.09 12.33 2.29
CA GLU A 68 2.26 11.79 1.61
C GLU A 68 2.15 11.98 0.08
N TYR A 69 1.00 11.64 -0.52
CA TYR A 69 0.76 11.83 -1.94
C TYR A 69 0.83 13.30 -2.36
N LEU A 70 0.22 14.20 -1.58
CA LEU A 70 0.27 15.64 -1.82
C LEU A 70 1.69 16.20 -1.70
N LEU A 71 2.48 15.74 -0.72
CA LEU A 71 3.88 16.11 -0.58
C LEU A 71 4.70 15.68 -1.80
N ARG A 72 4.51 14.46 -2.29
CA ARG A 72 5.15 13.97 -3.52
C ARG A 72 4.78 14.83 -4.73
N LEU A 73 3.49 15.14 -4.90
CA LEU A 73 3.03 16.01 -5.98
C LEU A 73 3.62 17.44 -5.90
N ALA A 74 3.75 18.00 -4.70
CA ALA A 74 4.29 19.34 -4.49
C ALA A 74 5.79 19.44 -4.81
N VAL A 75 6.52 18.35 -4.59
CA VAL A 75 7.97 18.28 -4.72
C VAL A 75 8.40 17.98 -6.16
N VAL A 76 7.65 17.15 -6.88
CA VAL A 76 7.96 16.76 -8.27
C VAL A 76 7.87 17.95 -9.22
N LYS A 77 8.81 18.04 -10.18
CA LYS A 77 8.84 19.09 -11.20
C LYS A 77 7.62 19.10 -12.14
N LYS A 78 7.03 17.91 -12.38
CA LYS A 78 5.86 17.72 -13.27
C LYS A 78 4.80 16.89 -12.57
N PRO A 79 3.93 17.49 -11.72
CA PRO A 79 2.95 16.77 -10.90
C PRO A 79 2.02 15.87 -11.72
N TRP A 80 1.54 16.37 -12.86
CA TRP A 80 0.65 15.62 -13.74
C TRP A 80 1.29 14.35 -14.32
N ARG A 81 2.59 14.42 -14.63
CA ARG A 81 3.33 13.25 -15.11
C ARG A 81 3.52 12.22 -14.01
N TYR A 82 3.74 12.67 -12.78
CA TYR A 82 3.81 11.77 -11.61
C TYR A 82 2.46 11.12 -11.34
N ALA A 83 1.37 11.89 -11.28
CA ALA A 83 0.03 11.35 -11.03
C ALA A 83 -0.39 10.26 -12.03
N ARG A 84 0.10 10.34 -13.28
CA ARG A 84 -0.14 9.34 -14.34
C ARG A 84 0.93 8.24 -14.40
N SER A 85 1.97 8.31 -13.58
CA SER A 85 2.98 7.26 -13.48
C SER A 85 2.44 6.07 -12.70
N PHE A 86 3.11 4.91 -12.84
CA PHE A 86 2.74 3.71 -12.09
C PHE A 86 2.69 3.99 -10.57
N PHE A 87 3.72 4.64 -10.02
CA PHE A 87 3.77 4.94 -8.58
C PHE A 87 2.70 5.94 -8.15
N GLY A 88 2.49 7.01 -8.92
CA GLY A 88 1.42 7.98 -8.64
C GLY A 88 0.02 7.36 -8.70
N LEU A 89 -0.20 6.40 -9.61
CA LEU A 89 -1.46 5.67 -9.70
C LEU A 89 -1.64 4.74 -8.48
N VAL A 90 -0.58 4.07 -8.05
CA VAL A 90 -0.60 3.23 -6.84
C VAL A 90 -0.92 4.05 -5.59
N ASP A 91 -0.29 5.22 -5.45
CA ASP A 91 -0.59 6.15 -4.35
C ASP A 91 -2.05 6.61 -4.37
N LEU A 92 -2.58 6.93 -5.55
CA LEU A 92 -3.98 7.33 -5.72
C LEU A 92 -4.94 6.17 -5.37
N LEU A 93 -4.66 4.96 -5.85
CA LEU A 93 -5.47 3.77 -5.56
C LEU A 93 -5.48 3.42 -4.07
N ALA A 94 -4.42 3.76 -3.33
CA ALA A 94 -4.37 3.52 -1.89
C ALA A 94 -5.35 4.38 -1.08
N ILE A 95 -5.71 5.57 -1.57
CA ILE A 95 -6.59 6.53 -0.89
C ILE A 95 -8.00 6.56 -1.49
N LEU A 96 -8.13 6.25 -2.78
CA LEU A 96 -9.36 6.38 -3.56
C LEU A 96 -10.57 5.64 -2.96
N PRO A 97 -10.47 4.39 -2.46
CA PRO A 97 -11.61 3.66 -1.94
C PRO A 97 -12.33 4.37 -0.79
N THR A 98 -11.58 5.01 0.10
CA THR A 98 -12.14 5.73 1.24
C THR A 98 -12.89 6.98 0.78
N PHE A 99 -12.35 7.74 -0.18
CA PHE A 99 -13.02 8.91 -0.73
C PHE A 99 -14.26 8.55 -1.57
N ILE A 100 -14.22 7.47 -2.34
CA ILE A 100 -15.39 6.98 -3.08
C ILE A 100 -16.50 6.60 -2.09
N GLY A 101 -16.16 5.99 -0.96
CA GLY A 101 -17.12 5.65 0.09
C GLY A 101 -17.88 6.85 0.68
N LEU A 102 -17.28 8.06 0.65
CA LEU A 102 -17.94 9.30 1.05
C LEU A 102 -18.93 9.83 0.00
N ILE A 103 -18.60 9.66 -1.27
CA ILE A 103 -19.35 10.26 -2.39
C ILE A 103 -20.61 9.44 -2.72
N ILE A 104 -20.60 8.14 -2.40
CA ILE A 104 -21.73 7.25 -2.65
C ILE A 104 -22.55 7.09 -1.35
N PRO A 105 -23.48 8.00 -1.04
CA PRO A 105 -24.36 7.85 0.11
C PRO A 105 -25.48 6.88 -0.26
N GLY A 106 -25.76 5.94 0.61
CA GLY A 106 -27.06 5.26 0.61
C GLY A 106 -27.08 3.79 0.25
N SER A 107 -27.99 3.22 0.85
CA SER A 107 -28.65 1.93 0.99
C SER A 107 -28.62 0.92 -0.17
N SER A 108 -28.33 1.29 -1.40
CA SER A 108 -28.36 0.34 -2.53
C SER A 108 -27.06 -0.45 -2.72
N SER A 109 -26.06 -0.26 -1.85
CA SER A 109 -24.71 -0.69 -2.19
C SER A 109 -23.90 -1.29 -1.05
N LEU A 110 -24.50 -2.09 -0.19
CA LEU A 110 -23.73 -2.93 0.74
C LEU A 110 -22.64 -3.73 0.00
N ARG A 111 -22.89 -4.11 -1.25
CA ARG A 111 -21.91 -4.75 -2.12
C ARG A 111 -20.77 -3.80 -2.50
N ILE A 112 -21.08 -2.55 -2.87
CA ILE A 112 -20.08 -1.54 -3.25
C ILE A 112 -19.20 -1.21 -2.04
N ILE A 113 -19.79 -0.99 -0.88
CA ILE A 113 -19.05 -0.75 0.38
C ILE A 113 -18.10 -1.91 0.68
N ARG A 114 -18.55 -3.14 0.48
CA ARG A 114 -17.70 -4.33 0.68
C ARG A 114 -16.56 -4.38 -0.34
N ILE A 115 -16.80 -4.09 -1.61
CA ILE A 115 -15.78 -4.04 -2.65
C ILE A 115 -14.76 -2.94 -2.34
N LEU A 116 -15.21 -1.74 -1.97
CA LEU A 116 -14.32 -0.63 -1.59
C LEU A 116 -13.43 -0.99 -0.39
N ARG A 117 -13.97 -1.73 0.58
CA ARG A 117 -13.20 -2.24 1.72
C ARG A 117 -12.09 -3.19 1.27
N VAL A 118 -12.39 -4.13 0.37
CA VAL A 118 -11.40 -5.06 -0.18
C VAL A 118 -10.35 -4.32 -1.02
N LEU A 119 -10.74 -3.28 -1.76
CA LEU A 119 -9.80 -2.47 -2.55
C LEU A 119 -8.74 -1.75 -1.69
N ARG A 120 -8.99 -1.54 -0.40
CA ARG A 120 -7.99 -0.97 0.53
C ARG A 120 -6.72 -1.83 0.63
N VAL A 121 -6.81 -3.13 0.36
CA VAL A 121 -5.63 -4.02 0.34
C VAL A 121 -4.61 -3.60 -0.73
N PHE A 122 -5.03 -2.89 -1.78
CA PHE A 122 -4.09 -2.39 -2.81
C PHE A 122 -3.05 -1.40 -2.28
N ARG A 123 -3.20 -0.91 -1.04
CA ARG A 123 -2.14 -0.17 -0.34
C ARG A 123 -0.83 -0.96 -0.27
N VAL A 124 -0.90 -2.30 -0.25
CA VAL A 124 0.29 -3.16 -0.30
C VAL A 124 1.14 -2.89 -1.55
N LEU A 125 0.53 -2.44 -2.65
CA LEU A 125 1.26 -2.11 -3.88
C LEU A 125 2.23 -0.93 -3.68
N LYS A 126 2.02 -0.08 -2.66
CA LYS A 126 2.98 0.97 -2.30
C LYS A 126 4.34 0.39 -1.91
N LEU A 127 4.38 -0.86 -1.43
CA LEU A 127 5.64 -1.57 -1.14
C LEU A 127 6.48 -1.80 -2.39
N VAL A 128 5.88 -1.81 -3.58
CA VAL A 128 6.61 -2.00 -4.84
C VAL A 128 7.65 -0.89 -5.05
N GLY A 129 7.38 0.33 -4.56
CA GLY A 129 8.34 1.44 -4.57
C GLY A 129 9.62 1.12 -3.80
N PHE A 130 9.50 0.45 -2.66
CA PHE A 130 10.63 0.03 -1.82
C PHE A 130 11.39 -1.17 -2.39
N ILE A 131 10.68 -2.04 -3.15
CA ILE A 131 11.29 -3.19 -3.83
C ILE A 131 12.13 -2.75 -5.03
N ALA A 132 11.85 -1.59 -5.62
CA ALA A 132 12.63 -1.06 -6.75
C ALA A 132 14.09 -0.75 -6.37
N GLU A 133 14.38 -0.43 -5.11
CA GLU A 133 15.74 -0.34 -4.57
C GLU A 133 16.41 -1.72 -4.44
N ALA A 134 15.61 -2.77 -4.30
CA ALA A 134 16.10 -4.14 -4.26
C ALA A 134 16.36 -4.73 -5.66
N ARG A 135 16.94 -3.95 -6.60
CA ARG A 135 17.38 -4.49 -7.91
C ARG A 135 18.29 -5.71 -7.75
N GLN A 136 19.10 -5.75 -6.69
CA GLN A 136 19.91 -6.92 -6.35
C GLN A 136 19.03 -8.11 -5.97
N LEU A 137 17.95 -7.90 -5.19
CA LEU A 137 16.99 -8.94 -4.84
C LEU A 137 16.22 -9.42 -6.08
N GLN A 138 15.82 -8.51 -6.96
CA GLN A 138 15.15 -8.87 -8.21
C GLN A 138 16.05 -9.72 -9.13
N THR A 139 17.33 -9.41 -9.20
CA THR A 139 18.31 -10.20 -9.97
C THR A 139 18.48 -11.57 -9.33
N ALA A 140 18.60 -11.67 -8.01
CA ALA A 140 18.68 -12.93 -7.29
C ALA A 140 17.41 -13.78 -7.42
N LEU A 141 16.22 -13.14 -7.35
CA LEU A 141 14.93 -13.80 -7.56
C LEU A 141 14.79 -14.32 -9.01
N ARG A 142 15.21 -13.54 -10.00
CA ARG A 142 15.22 -14.00 -11.39
C ARG A 142 16.15 -15.18 -11.59
N ALA A 143 17.35 -15.15 -11.02
CA ALA A 143 18.29 -16.26 -11.05
C ALA A 143 17.74 -17.52 -10.38
N SER A 144 16.95 -17.34 -9.31
CA SER A 144 16.35 -18.42 -8.53
C SER A 144 14.94 -18.81 -8.98
N ARG A 145 14.36 -18.15 -9.97
CA ARG A 145 12.96 -18.31 -10.41
C ARG A 145 12.57 -19.78 -10.63
N ARG A 146 13.44 -20.54 -11.33
CA ARG A 146 13.19 -21.96 -11.60
C ARG A 146 13.10 -22.79 -10.31
N ARG A 147 13.99 -22.53 -9.35
CA ARG A 147 13.99 -23.23 -8.05
C ARG A 147 12.76 -22.88 -7.23
N ILE A 148 12.36 -21.61 -7.22
CA ILE A 148 11.16 -21.11 -6.52
C ILE A 148 9.90 -21.76 -7.10
N ILE A 149 9.75 -21.83 -8.42
CA ILE A 149 8.60 -22.44 -9.08
C ILE A 149 8.53 -23.94 -8.74
N VAL A 150 9.66 -24.67 -8.85
CA VAL A 150 9.70 -26.09 -8.50
C VAL A 150 9.35 -26.32 -7.03
N PHE A 151 9.88 -25.50 -6.12
CA PHE A 151 9.55 -25.59 -4.70
C PHE A 151 8.05 -25.34 -4.44
N LEU A 152 7.50 -24.24 -4.99
CA LEU A 152 6.08 -23.91 -4.83
C LEU A 152 5.17 -24.99 -5.44
N SER A 153 5.52 -25.54 -6.60
CA SER A 153 4.74 -26.63 -7.20
C SER A 153 4.77 -27.90 -6.35
N ALA A 154 5.92 -28.22 -5.75
CA ALA A 154 6.03 -29.36 -4.84
C ALA A 154 5.20 -29.15 -3.56
N VAL A 155 5.25 -27.94 -2.97
CA VAL A 155 4.43 -27.58 -1.80
C VAL A 155 2.94 -27.63 -2.14
N MET A 156 2.53 -27.06 -3.28
CA MET A 156 1.14 -27.11 -3.73
C MET A 156 0.66 -28.56 -3.95
N ALA A 157 1.48 -29.40 -4.59
CA ALA A 157 1.14 -30.82 -4.76
C ALA A 157 0.99 -31.54 -3.41
N LEU A 158 1.90 -31.28 -2.47
CA LEU A 158 1.83 -31.87 -1.11
C LEU A 158 0.55 -31.43 -0.37
N VAL A 159 0.25 -30.12 -0.39
CA VAL A 159 -0.96 -29.56 0.25
C VAL A 159 -2.23 -30.13 -0.37
N THR A 160 -2.25 -30.30 -1.70
CA THR A 160 -3.40 -30.89 -2.40
C THR A 160 -3.57 -32.35 -2.00
N ILE A 161 -2.50 -33.15 -1.95
CA ILE A 161 -2.55 -34.55 -1.55
C ILE A 161 -3.02 -34.71 -0.10
N LEU A 162 -2.46 -33.92 0.83
CA LEU A 162 -2.84 -33.96 2.25
C LEU A 162 -4.23 -33.40 2.52
N GLY A 163 -4.71 -32.46 1.71
CA GLY A 163 -6.04 -31.86 1.84
C GLY A 163 -7.16 -32.73 1.22
N THR A 164 -6.82 -33.78 0.46
CA THR A 164 -7.76 -34.73 -0.14
C THR A 164 -7.82 -36.06 0.60
N LEU A 165 -6.99 -36.28 1.61
CA LEU A 165 -7.01 -37.41 2.52
C LEU A 165 -7.85 -37.13 3.76
#